data_43bbc693890309c55e46a2566cba8964
#
_entry.id   43bbc693890309c55e46a2566cba8964
#
_cell.length_a   1.000
_cell.length_b   1.000
_cell.length_c   1.000
_cell.angle_alpha   90.00
_cell.angle_beta   90.00
_cell.angle_gamma   90.00
#
_symmetry.space_group_name_H-M   'P 1'
#
loop_
_entity.id
_entity.type
_entity.pdbx_description
1 polymer ?
#
loop_
_entity_poly.entity_id
_entity_poly.type
_entity_poly.pdbx_seq_one_letter_code
_entity_poly.pdbx_strand_id
1 'polypeptide(L)'
;MIPNGLNNTFSGIHEVDIDDVMSGYYVGYDGDLKYDKQGMIATAEDVGKFIRALNEGSIFEDGEQEIYSSIYVYNHTGLIPGYQSIAKYHKDIDAVIVQFVNTVNFNGYEWNISEVVYNRIKKIVKKNSTN
;
A
#
# COMPACT_ATOMS: atom_id res chain seq x y z
N MET A 1 -19.45 5.17 -0.56
CA MET A 1 -19.37 3.69 -0.38
C MET A 1 -18.26 3.14 -1.25
N ILE A 2 -17.38 2.37 -0.67
CA ILE A 2 -16.29 1.73 -1.41
C ILE A 2 -16.71 0.30 -1.71
N PRO A 3 -16.71 -0.14 -2.98
CA PRO A 3 -17.12 -1.49 -3.36
C PRO A 3 -16.12 -2.56 -2.89
N ASN A 4 -16.49 -3.82 -3.03
CA ASN A 4 -15.64 -5.00 -2.79
C ASN A 4 -15.25 -5.24 -1.31
N GLY A 5 -16.08 -4.81 -0.37
CA GLY A 5 -15.87 -5.10 1.06
C GLY A 5 -14.70 -4.35 1.69
N LEU A 6 -14.35 -3.17 1.16
CA LEU A 6 -13.31 -2.31 1.70
C LEU A 6 -13.86 -1.48 2.87
N ASN A 7 -14.07 -2.12 4.01
CA ASN A 7 -14.77 -1.52 5.15
C ASN A 7 -13.89 -0.60 6.01
N ASN A 8 -12.57 -0.64 5.79
CA ASN A 8 -11.59 0.16 6.53
C ASN A 8 -10.77 1.05 5.59
N THR A 9 -11.46 1.61 4.60
CA THR A 9 -10.91 2.57 3.65
C THR A 9 -11.77 3.82 3.66
N PHE A 10 -11.14 4.97 3.88
CA PHE A 10 -11.79 6.25 4.13
C PHE A 10 -11.21 7.32 3.22
N SER A 11 -12.04 8.26 2.80
CA SER A 11 -11.63 9.33 1.89
C SER A 11 -10.81 10.43 2.57
N GLY A 12 -10.89 10.53 3.88
CA GLY A 12 -10.14 11.54 4.62
C GLY A 12 -10.08 11.28 6.11
N ILE A 13 -9.17 11.97 6.76
CA ILE A 13 -8.89 11.81 8.19
C ILE A 13 -10.09 12.19 9.08
N HIS A 14 -11.01 13.00 8.58
CA HIS A 14 -12.21 13.39 9.30
C HIS A 14 -13.23 12.24 9.51
N GLU A 15 -13.05 11.14 8.78
CA GLU A 15 -13.92 9.97 8.87
C GLU A 15 -13.43 8.92 9.89
N VAL A 16 -12.25 9.14 10.48
CA VAL A 16 -11.62 8.19 11.42
C VAL A 16 -11.20 8.90 12.69
N ASP A 17 -11.04 8.14 13.78
CA ASP A 17 -10.37 8.64 14.96
C ASP A 17 -8.87 8.78 14.65
N ILE A 18 -8.30 9.95 14.92
CA ILE A 18 -6.89 10.23 14.67
C ILE A 18 -5.96 9.27 15.45
N ASP A 19 -6.42 8.77 16.59
CA ASP A 19 -5.65 7.83 17.41
C ASP A 19 -5.54 6.45 16.75
N ASP A 20 -6.43 6.12 15.84
CA ASP A 20 -6.38 4.88 15.05
C ASP A 20 -5.48 4.99 13.82
N VAL A 21 -5.01 6.20 13.50
CA VAL A 21 -4.14 6.44 12.35
C VAL A 21 -2.69 6.23 12.74
N MET A 22 -1.97 5.46 11.92
CA MET A 22 -0.54 5.22 12.11
C MET A 22 0.24 6.55 12.11
N SER A 23 1.02 6.79 13.17
CA SER A 23 1.93 7.93 13.24
C SER A 23 2.96 7.89 12.12
N GLY A 24 3.34 9.04 11.60
CA GLY A 24 4.34 9.16 10.54
C GLY A 24 5.50 10.05 10.95
N TYR A 25 6.70 9.57 10.71
CA TYR A 25 7.92 10.25 11.13
C TYR A 25 8.85 10.54 9.96
N TYR A 26 9.35 11.74 9.93
CA TYR A 26 10.38 12.16 9.00
C TYR A 26 11.65 12.50 9.76
N VAL A 27 12.76 11.87 9.45
CA VAL A 27 14.03 12.09 10.15
C VAL A 27 14.48 13.53 10.01
N GLY A 28 14.69 14.19 11.15
CA GLY A 28 15.03 15.61 11.22
C GLY A 28 13.83 16.54 11.41
N TYR A 29 12.62 16.01 11.50
CA TYR A 29 11.41 16.76 11.79
C TYR A 29 10.79 16.32 13.12
N ASP A 30 10.53 17.29 14.01
CA ASP A 30 9.99 17.06 15.35
C ASP A 30 8.45 17.11 15.33
N GLY A 31 7.83 16.07 14.89
CA GLY A 31 6.37 16.02 14.88
C GLY A 31 5.84 14.74 14.30
N ASP A 32 4.57 14.46 14.59
CA ASP A 32 3.85 13.36 14.00
C ASP A 32 3.11 13.86 12.76
N LEU A 33 3.54 13.39 11.61
CA LEU A 33 3.00 13.83 10.32
C LEU A 33 1.58 13.35 10.04
N LYS A 34 1.00 12.46 10.86
CA LYS A 34 -0.40 12.06 10.70
C LYS A 34 -1.37 13.24 10.82
N TYR A 35 -1.02 14.25 11.60
CA TYR A 35 -1.85 15.45 11.78
C TYR A 35 -1.87 16.38 10.55
N ASP A 36 -0.87 16.26 9.70
CA ASP A 36 -0.70 17.12 8.52
C ASP A 36 -1.17 16.46 7.23
N LYS A 37 -1.66 15.21 7.29
CA LYS A 37 -2.00 14.46 6.09
C LYS A 37 -3.43 14.66 5.64
N GLN A 38 -3.57 14.74 4.34
CA GLN A 38 -4.85 14.70 3.63
C GLN A 38 -4.82 13.56 2.63
N GLY A 39 -5.96 13.01 2.33
CA GLY A 39 -6.09 11.92 1.38
C GLY A 39 -6.66 10.65 2.01
N MET A 40 -6.64 9.59 1.26
CA MET A 40 -7.24 8.32 1.67
C MET A 40 -6.46 7.66 2.81
N ILE A 41 -7.21 7.06 3.71
CA ILE A 41 -6.71 6.23 4.81
C ILE A 41 -7.25 4.82 4.60
N ALA A 42 -6.38 3.82 4.63
CA ALA A 42 -6.77 2.43 4.43
C ALA A 42 -5.91 1.48 5.26
N THR A 43 -6.47 0.32 5.59
CA THR A 43 -5.70 -0.79 6.14
C THR A 43 -4.91 -1.51 5.04
N ALA A 44 -3.85 -2.21 5.40
CA ALA A 44 -3.10 -3.05 4.47
C ALA A 44 -3.99 -4.17 3.88
N GLU A 45 -4.91 -4.71 4.67
CA GLU A 45 -5.87 -5.71 4.21
C GLU A 45 -6.76 -5.17 3.08
N ASP A 46 -7.32 -3.97 3.26
CA ASP A 46 -8.18 -3.37 2.24
C ASP A 46 -7.40 -3.04 0.96
N VAL A 47 -6.18 -2.52 1.09
CA VAL A 47 -5.30 -2.31 -0.06
C VAL A 47 -5.01 -3.62 -0.78
N GLY A 48 -4.76 -4.69 -0.03
CA GLY A 48 -4.55 -6.03 -0.58
C GLY A 48 -5.75 -6.55 -1.38
N LYS A 49 -6.96 -6.39 -0.83
CA LYS A 49 -8.21 -6.73 -1.52
C LYS A 49 -8.37 -5.95 -2.83
N PHE A 50 -8.09 -4.65 -2.79
CA PHE A 50 -8.18 -3.79 -3.96
C PHE A 50 -7.17 -4.20 -5.05
N ILE A 51 -5.90 -4.42 -4.69
CA ILE A 51 -4.86 -4.84 -5.64
C ILE A 51 -5.20 -6.20 -6.25
N ARG A 52 -5.75 -7.14 -5.47
CA ARG A 52 -6.21 -8.42 -5.99
C ARG A 52 -7.35 -8.22 -7.00
N ALA A 53 -8.35 -7.43 -6.65
CA ALA A 53 -9.49 -7.16 -7.53
C ALA A 53 -9.06 -6.50 -8.85
N LEU A 54 -8.07 -5.59 -8.81
CA LEU A 54 -7.47 -5.02 -10.02
C LEU A 54 -6.85 -6.10 -10.91
N ASN A 55 -6.06 -6.99 -10.33
CA ASN A 55 -5.34 -8.03 -11.09
C ASN A 55 -6.25 -9.15 -11.60
N GLU A 56 -7.34 -9.43 -10.88
CA GLU A 56 -8.38 -10.37 -11.31
C GLU A 56 -9.37 -9.76 -12.31
N GLY A 57 -9.38 -8.45 -12.41
CA GLY A 57 -10.31 -7.72 -13.28
C GLY A 57 -11.72 -7.56 -12.73
N SER A 58 -11.96 -7.97 -11.48
CA SER A 58 -13.31 -8.00 -10.89
C SER A 58 -13.92 -6.63 -10.62
N ILE A 59 -13.10 -5.57 -10.61
CA ILE A 59 -13.58 -4.19 -10.43
C ILE A 59 -13.95 -3.49 -11.75
N PHE A 60 -13.65 -4.13 -12.88
CA PHE A 60 -13.88 -3.55 -14.20
C PHE A 60 -15.19 -4.03 -14.81
N GLU A 61 -15.84 -3.15 -15.54
CA GLU A 61 -16.91 -3.52 -16.44
C GLU A 61 -16.34 -4.02 -17.79
N ASP A 62 -17.22 -4.49 -18.67
CA ASP A 62 -16.83 -5.06 -19.95
C ASP A 62 -15.98 -4.07 -20.79
N GLY A 63 -14.79 -4.50 -21.16
CA GLY A 63 -13.84 -3.74 -21.96
C GLY A 63 -12.93 -2.79 -21.18
N GLU A 64 -13.24 -2.46 -19.94
CA GLU A 64 -12.43 -1.52 -19.15
C GLU A 64 -11.07 -2.08 -18.78
N GLN A 65 -10.99 -3.37 -18.44
CA GLN A 65 -9.74 -4.01 -18.06
C GLN A 65 -8.70 -3.95 -19.17
N GLU A 66 -9.12 -4.16 -20.41
CA GLU A 66 -8.24 -4.11 -21.57
C GLU A 66 -7.66 -2.70 -21.77
N ILE A 67 -8.50 -1.69 -21.66
CA ILE A 67 -8.08 -0.28 -21.76
C ILE A 67 -7.12 0.07 -20.63
N TYR A 68 -7.48 -0.25 -19.40
CA TYR A 68 -6.69 0.08 -18.22
C TYR A 68 -5.31 -0.61 -18.22
N SER A 69 -5.26 -1.90 -18.56
CA SER A 69 -4.02 -2.67 -18.61
C SER A 69 -3.06 -2.20 -19.70
N SER A 70 -3.55 -1.51 -20.73
CA SER A 70 -2.71 -0.96 -21.80
C SER A 70 -1.87 0.25 -21.34
N ILE A 71 -2.29 0.94 -20.27
CA ILE A 71 -1.69 2.20 -19.82
C ILE A 71 -1.22 2.19 -18.36
N TYR A 72 -1.48 1.13 -17.61
CA TYR A 72 -1.26 1.13 -16.17
C TYR A 72 -0.63 -0.17 -15.65
N VAL A 73 0.22 -0.04 -14.64
CA VAL A 73 0.82 -1.16 -13.93
C VAL A 73 0.11 -1.34 -12.59
N TYR A 74 -0.36 -2.54 -12.29
CA TYR A 74 -1.17 -2.84 -11.10
C TYR A 74 -0.35 -3.03 -9.82
N ASN A 75 0.92 -2.70 -9.84
CA ASN A 75 1.80 -2.74 -8.68
C ASN A 75 2.21 -1.32 -8.30
N HIS A 76 2.08 -0.99 -7.05
CA HIS A 76 2.26 0.39 -6.60
C HIS A 76 3.27 0.52 -5.49
N THR A 77 4.05 1.60 -5.57
CA THR A 77 4.83 2.13 -4.46
C THR A 77 4.37 3.55 -4.16
N GLY A 78 4.44 3.94 -2.89
CA GLY A 78 4.12 5.28 -2.46
C GLY A 78 5.18 5.81 -1.51
N LEU A 79 5.49 7.09 -1.64
CA LEU A 79 6.45 7.77 -0.80
C LEU A 79 5.99 9.21 -0.58
N ILE A 80 5.68 9.52 0.66
CA ILE A 80 5.40 10.87 1.14
C ILE A 80 6.14 11.09 2.45
N PRO A 81 6.38 12.33 2.88
CA PRO A 81 7.00 12.55 4.18
C PRO A 81 6.25 11.80 5.29
N GLY A 82 6.97 10.96 6.02
CA GLY A 82 6.44 10.17 7.13
C GLY A 82 5.91 8.79 6.78
N TYR A 83 5.67 8.49 5.48
CA TYR A 83 5.04 7.22 5.10
C TYR A 83 5.59 6.67 3.79
N GLN A 84 5.77 5.35 3.77
CA GLN A 84 6.10 4.59 2.57
C GLN A 84 5.16 3.42 2.42
N SER A 85 4.85 3.05 1.19
CA SER A 85 4.02 1.89 0.90
C SER A 85 4.54 1.10 -0.30
N ILE A 86 4.38 -0.20 -0.25
CA ILE A 86 4.59 -1.10 -1.37
C ILE A 86 3.41 -2.07 -1.39
N ALA A 87 2.74 -2.17 -2.53
CA ALA A 87 1.61 -3.08 -2.71
C ALA A 87 1.72 -3.76 -4.08
N LYS A 88 1.99 -5.06 -4.09
CA LYS A 88 2.21 -5.83 -5.33
C LYS A 88 1.52 -7.18 -5.30
N TYR A 89 0.95 -7.55 -6.44
CA TYR A 89 0.48 -8.89 -6.70
C TYR A 89 1.59 -9.76 -7.30
N HIS A 90 1.80 -10.91 -6.70
CA HIS A 90 2.77 -11.90 -7.13
C HIS A 90 2.04 -13.10 -7.72
N LYS A 91 1.96 -13.11 -9.04
CA LYS A 91 1.20 -14.11 -9.80
C LYS A 91 1.72 -15.54 -9.59
N ASP A 92 3.02 -15.70 -9.43
CA ASP A 92 3.69 -17.00 -9.24
C ASP A 92 3.26 -17.72 -7.95
N ILE A 93 2.80 -16.99 -6.95
CA ILE A 93 2.31 -17.54 -5.67
C ILE A 93 0.87 -17.14 -5.38
N ASP A 94 0.20 -16.47 -6.30
CA ASP A 94 -1.17 -15.96 -6.18
C ASP A 94 -1.41 -15.20 -4.87
N ALA A 95 -0.53 -14.27 -4.57
CA ALA A 95 -0.61 -13.49 -3.34
C ALA A 95 -0.34 -12.01 -3.57
N VAL A 96 -1.03 -11.19 -2.81
CA VAL A 96 -0.73 -9.75 -2.69
C VAL A 96 0.08 -9.54 -1.42
N ILE A 97 1.19 -8.84 -1.53
CA ILE A 97 1.99 -8.41 -0.38
C ILE A 97 1.88 -6.90 -0.27
N VAL A 98 1.44 -6.43 0.89
CA VAL A 98 1.32 -5.01 1.21
C VAL A 98 2.22 -4.70 2.39
N GLN A 99 3.03 -3.66 2.26
CA GLN A 99 3.90 -3.16 3.33
C GLN A 99 3.70 -1.67 3.51
N PHE A 100 3.40 -1.26 4.73
CA PHE A 100 3.42 0.14 5.13
C PHE A 100 4.57 0.38 6.10
N VAL A 101 5.30 1.48 5.90
CA VAL A 101 6.36 1.93 6.78
C VAL A 101 6.06 3.38 7.18
N ASN A 102 6.16 3.66 8.46
CA ASN A 102 5.77 4.95 9.04
C ASN A 102 6.95 5.87 9.36
N THR A 103 8.09 5.63 8.74
CA THR A 103 9.28 6.45 8.92
C THR A 103 9.96 6.66 7.58
N VAL A 104 10.34 7.90 7.30
CA VAL A 104 11.02 8.28 6.07
C VAL A 104 12.30 9.04 6.42
N ASN A 105 13.41 8.63 5.81
CA ASN A 105 14.68 9.34 5.87
C ASN A 105 15.22 9.51 4.45
N PHE A 106 15.35 10.75 3.97
CA PHE A 106 15.91 11.04 2.66
C PHE A 106 17.43 11.32 2.68
N ASN A 107 18.06 11.21 3.85
CA ASN A 107 19.50 11.41 3.96
C ASN A 107 20.25 10.16 3.44
N GLY A 108 21.16 10.35 2.50
CA GLY A 108 21.89 9.25 1.89
C GLY A 108 20.96 8.31 1.10
N TYR A 109 21.20 7.00 1.23
CA TYR A 109 20.44 5.94 0.57
C TYR A 109 19.47 5.20 1.49
N GLU A 110 19.21 5.72 2.66
CA GLU A 110 18.39 5.03 3.67
C GLU A 110 16.93 4.88 3.28
N TRP A 111 16.44 5.73 2.38
CA TRP A 111 15.08 5.60 1.85
C TRP A 111 14.82 4.27 1.11
N ASN A 112 15.86 3.55 0.68
CA ASN A 112 15.74 2.24 0.03
C ASN A 112 15.52 1.08 1.00
N ILE A 113 15.62 1.30 2.30
CA ILE A 113 15.51 0.22 3.30
C ILE A 113 14.15 -0.47 3.22
N SER A 114 13.09 0.26 2.93
CA SER A 114 11.76 -0.33 2.78
C SER A 114 11.69 -1.38 1.66
N GLU A 115 12.36 -1.15 0.55
CA GLU A 115 12.45 -2.13 -0.54
C GLU A 115 13.27 -3.36 -0.15
N VAL A 116 14.34 -3.18 0.58
CA VAL A 116 15.16 -4.29 1.11
C VAL A 116 14.33 -5.18 2.03
N VAL A 117 13.59 -4.58 2.95
CA VAL A 117 12.69 -5.31 3.87
C VAL A 117 11.59 -6.03 3.08
N TYR A 118 10.95 -5.34 2.14
CA TYR A 118 9.93 -5.93 1.29
C TYR A 118 10.44 -7.16 0.54
N ASN A 119 11.62 -7.07 -0.06
CA ASN A 119 12.21 -8.18 -0.80
C ASN A 119 12.55 -9.38 0.09
N ARG A 120 12.91 -9.15 1.35
CA ARG A 120 13.10 -10.23 2.33
C ARG A 120 11.78 -10.90 2.70
N ILE A 121 10.75 -10.12 2.95
CA ILE A 121 9.39 -10.63 3.22
C ILE A 121 8.89 -11.46 2.04
N LYS A 122 9.04 -10.95 0.83
CA LYS A 122 8.67 -11.65 -0.40
C LYS A 122 9.34 -13.01 -0.52
N LYS A 123 10.63 -13.12 -0.22
CA LYS A 123 11.37 -14.39 -0.23
C LYS A 123 10.82 -15.38 0.79
N ILE A 124 10.49 -14.91 1.99
CA ILE A 124 9.90 -15.76 3.05
C ILE A 124 8.53 -16.28 2.62
N VAL A 125 7.67 -15.40 2.11
CA VAL A 125 6.33 -15.78 1.64
C VAL A 125 6.41 -16.79 0.50
N LYS A 126 7.26 -16.57 -0.48
CA LYS A 126 7.48 -17.49 -1.62
C LYS A 126 7.98 -18.85 -1.15
N LYS A 127 8.93 -18.88 -0.24
CA LYS A 127 9.45 -20.13 0.33
C LYS A 127 8.36 -20.96 1.02
N ASN A 128 7.50 -20.31 1.79
CA ASN A 128 6.42 -20.97 2.51
C ASN A 128 5.25 -21.38 1.61
N SER A 129 5.08 -20.75 0.45
CA SER A 129 4.03 -21.05 -0.51
C SER A 129 4.33 -22.28 -1.37
N THR A 130 5.59 -22.74 -1.45
CA THR A 130 6.01 -23.88 -2.24
C THR A 130 6.06 -25.19 -1.46
N ASN A 131 5.72 -25.18 -0.20
CA ASN A 131 5.73 -26.36 0.68
C ASN A 131 4.35 -27.01 0.78
#